data_5dc5fc442d25ac9471366e8a36660dbe
#
_entry.id   5dc5fc442d25ac9471366e8a36660dbe
#
_cell.length_a   1.000
_cell.length_b   1.000
_cell.length_c   1.000
_cell.angle_alpha   90.00
_cell.angle_beta   90.00
_cell.angle_gamma   90.00
#
_symmetry.space_group_name_H-M   'P 1'
#
loop_
_entity.id
_entity.type
_entity.pdbx_description
1 polymer ?
#
loop_
_entity_poly.entity_id
_entity_poly.type
_entity_poly.pdbx_seq_one_letter_code
_entity_poly.pdbx_strand_id
1 'polypeptide(L)'
;MSQTIALVDDDRNLLTSVQMALEKEGFKVQTYIDGENALVGLSRTPPDLAVIDIKMPRMDGEELLRKLRKKTSMPVIFLTSKDEVTDEVSGLKLGADDFVGKTGGFSTKVLVERIKVQLRKKDKD
;
A
#
# COMPACT_ATOMS: atom_id res chain seq x y z
N MET A 1 -9.51 -19.06 1.84
CA MET A 1 -9.09 -18.23 2.98
C MET A 1 -8.91 -16.79 2.55
N SER A 2 -9.28 -15.86 3.42
CA SER A 2 -9.19 -14.45 3.10
C SER A 2 -7.77 -13.92 3.26
N GLN A 3 -7.30 -13.21 2.23
CA GLN A 3 -6.02 -12.53 2.31
C GLN A 3 -6.23 -11.16 2.96
N THR A 4 -5.19 -10.65 3.60
CA THR A 4 -5.23 -9.39 4.33
C THR A 4 -4.46 -8.31 3.59
N ILE A 5 -5.09 -7.16 3.40
CA ILE A 5 -4.49 -6.00 2.75
C ILE A 5 -4.37 -4.88 3.79
N ALA A 6 -3.21 -4.28 3.88
CA ALA A 6 -3.03 -3.11 4.72
C ALA A 6 -3.10 -1.85 3.86
N LEU A 7 -3.78 -0.83 4.37
CA LEU A 7 -3.89 0.48 3.72
C LEU A 7 -3.27 1.52 4.63
N VAL A 8 -2.32 2.28 4.12
CA VAL A 8 -1.64 3.32 4.89
C VAL A 8 -1.78 4.64 4.15
N ASP A 9 -2.57 5.55 4.71
CA ASP A 9 -2.84 6.86 4.09
C ASP A 9 -3.41 7.78 5.16
N ASP A 10 -3.01 9.04 5.17
CA ASP A 10 -3.55 10.00 6.13
C ASP A 10 -4.91 10.56 5.69
N ASP A 11 -5.36 10.24 4.48
CA ASP A 11 -6.69 10.63 3.99
C ASP A 11 -7.71 9.56 4.42
N ARG A 12 -8.47 9.87 5.46
CA ARG A 12 -9.45 8.93 6.02
C ARG A 12 -10.57 8.57 5.04
N ASN A 13 -10.96 9.51 4.18
CA ASN A 13 -12.00 9.25 3.19
C ASN A 13 -11.52 8.23 2.16
N LEU A 14 -10.29 8.36 1.73
CA LEU A 14 -9.69 7.39 0.82
C LEU A 14 -9.62 6.01 1.46
N LEU A 15 -9.17 5.94 2.73
CA LEU A 15 -9.10 4.66 3.45
C LEU A 15 -10.46 3.99 3.51
N THR A 16 -11.51 4.75 3.84
CA THR A 16 -12.86 4.20 3.94
C THR A 16 -13.34 3.66 2.61
N SER A 17 -13.17 4.43 1.53
CA SER A 17 -13.62 4.02 0.20
C SER A 17 -12.90 2.76 -0.28
N VAL A 18 -11.59 2.72 -0.12
CA VAL A 18 -10.79 1.58 -0.57
C VAL A 18 -11.08 0.36 0.28
N GLN A 19 -11.20 0.55 1.61
CA GLN A 19 -11.54 -0.55 2.51
C GLN A 19 -12.84 -1.21 2.10
N MET A 20 -13.88 -0.41 1.84
CA MET A 20 -15.17 -0.95 1.43
C MET A 20 -15.07 -1.75 0.13
N ALA A 21 -14.33 -1.24 -0.84
CA ALA A 21 -14.16 -1.93 -2.11
C ALA A 21 -13.43 -3.26 -1.93
N LEU A 22 -12.39 -3.29 -1.10
CA LEU A 22 -11.63 -4.51 -0.86
C LEU A 22 -12.43 -5.54 -0.07
N GLU A 23 -13.21 -5.09 0.91
CA GLU A 23 -14.03 -6.01 1.69
C GLU A 23 -15.12 -6.67 0.83
N LYS A 24 -15.65 -5.95 -0.15
CA LYS A 24 -16.59 -6.53 -1.11
C LYS A 24 -15.94 -7.64 -1.94
N GLU A 25 -14.64 -7.56 -2.15
CA GLU A 25 -13.90 -8.57 -2.90
C GLU A 25 -13.48 -9.75 -2.01
N GLY A 26 -13.82 -9.71 -0.72
CA GLY A 26 -13.51 -10.80 0.20
C GLY A 26 -12.21 -10.63 0.96
N PHE A 27 -11.52 -9.51 0.84
CA PHE A 27 -10.28 -9.26 1.57
C PHE A 27 -10.56 -8.79 2.99
N LYS A 28 -9.66 -9.13 3.90
CA LYS A 28 -9.60 -8.49 5.21
C LYS A 28 -8.73 -7.26 5.08
N VAL A 29 -9.04 -6.19 5.82
CA VAL A 29 -8.35 -4.92 5.66
C VAL A 29 -7.87 -4.39 7.00
N GLN A 30 -6.60 -3.97 7.04
CA GLN A 30 -6.01 -3.24 8.17
C GLN A 30 -5.78 -1.81 7.68
N THR A 31 -6.10 -0.81 8.49
CA THR A 31 -5.90 0.59 8.09
C THR A 31 -5.01 1.32 9.09
N TYR A 32 -4.17 2.21 8.57
CA TYR A 32 -3.27 3.05 9.37
C TYR A 32 -3.26 4.45 8.77
N ILE A 33 -3.25 5.47 9.61
CA ILE A 33 -3.30 6.87 9.16
C ILE A 33 -1.93 7.55 9.18
N ASP A 34 -0.90 6.86 9.66
CA ASP A 34 0.46 7.41 9.65
C ASP A 34 1.48 6.29 9.56
N GLY A 35 2.71 6.67 9.21
CA GLY A 35 3.79 5.71 8.98
C GLY A 35 4.27 5.04 10.25
N GLU A 36 4.27 5.75 11.37
CA GLU A 36 4.78 5.19 12.62
C GLU A 36 3.89 4.07 13.14
N ASN A 37 2.58 4.30 13.16
CA ASN A 37 1.63 3.25 13.55
C ASN A 37 1.64 2.10 12.56
N ALA A 38 1.77 2.41 11.28
CA ALA A 38 1.85 1.36 10.25
C ALA A 38 3.08 0.48 10.47
N LEU A 39 4.23 1.08 10.75
CA LEU A 39 5.44 0.31 10.97
C LEU A 39 5.27 -0.70 12.11
N VAL A 40 4.69 -0.25 13.23
CA VAL A 40 4.42 -1.12 14.36
C VAL A 40 3.44 -2.23 13.99
N GLY A 41 2.31 -1.85 13.40
CA GLY A 41 1.25 -2.80 13.07
C GLY A 41 1.66 -3.81 12.00
N LEU A 42 2.32 -3.35 10.96
CA LEU A 42 2.76 -4.23 9.88
C LEU A 42 3.89 -5.17 10.31
N SER A 43 4.68 -4.76 11.29
CA SER A 43 5.73 -5.61 11.84
C SER A 43 5.17 -6.70 12.75
N ARG A 44 4.10 -6.37 13.51
CA ARG A 44 3.48 -7.33 14.43
C ARG A 44 2.53 -8.30 13.73
N THR A 45 1.74 -7.77 12.82
CA THR A 45 0.71 -8.55 12.12
C THR A 45 0.86 -8.30 10.62
N PRO A 46 1.83 -8.95 9.97
CA PRO A 46 2.10 -8.68 8.55
C PRO A 46 0.90 -9.04 7.68
N PRO A 47 0.51 -8.14 6.78
CA PRO A 47 -0.52 -8.46 5.78
C PRO A 47 0.08 -9.25 4.63
N ASP A 48 -0.78 -9.64 3.70
CA ASP A 48 -0.32 -10.26 2.46
C ASP A 48 0.21 -9.22 1.47
N LEU A 49 -0.26 -7.99 1.58
CA LEU A 49 0.15 -6.87 0.73
C LEU A 49 -0.17 -5.57 1.43
N ALA A 50 0.66 -4.55 1.23
CA ALA A 50 0.42 -3.23 1.77
C ALA A 50 0.30 -2.19 0.65
N VAL A 51 -0.69 -1.30 0.77
CA VAL A 51 -0.86 -0.15 -0.10
C VAL A 51 -0.50 1.08 0.72
N ILE A 52 0.51 1.83 0.29
CA ILE A 52 1.11 2.89 1.11
C ILE A 52 1.14 4.21 0.33
N ASP A 53 0.57 5.26 0.92
CA ASP A 53 0.69 6.62 0.38
C ASP A 53 2.12 7.11 0.56
N ILE A 54 2.69 7.70 -0.48
CA ILE A 54 4.06 8.22 -0.41
C ILE A 54 4.12 9.48 0.47
N LYS A 55 3.21 10.42 0.26
CA LYS A 55 3.26 11.71 0.95
C LYS A 55 2.44 11.70 2.24
N MET A 56 3.12 11.47 3.34
CA MET A 56 2.53 11.55 4.67
C MET A 56 3.43 12.39 5.57
N PRO A 57 2.86 13.10 6.56
CA PRO A 57 3.69 13.88 7.49
C PRO A 57 4.53 12.97 8.38
N ARG A 58 5.62 13.49 8.85
CA ARG A 58 6.59 12.83 9.73
C ARG A 58 7.32 11.68 9.04
N MET A 59 6.74 10.50 8.98
CA MET A 59 7.31 9.37 8.27
C MET A 59 6.54 9.17 6.97
N ASP A 60 7.17 9.45 5.82
CA ASP A 60 6.53 9.26 4.52
C ASP A 60 6.57 7.79 4.09
N GLY A 61 5.93 7.49 2.95
CA GLY A 61 5.84 6.12 2.47
C GLY A 61 7.18 5.51 2.10
N GLU A 62 8.11 6.30 1.61
CA GLU A 62 9.45 5.79 1.24
C GLU A 62 10.23 5.39 2.48
N GLU A 63 10.19 6.20 3.52
CA GLU A 63 10.86 5.86 4.77
C GLU A 63 10.24 4.62 5.39
N LEU A 64 8.91 4.54 5.38
CA LEU A 64 8.19 3.38 5.88
C LEU A 64 8.62 2.11 5.13
N LEU A 65 8.66 2.17 3.80
CA LEU A 65 9.08 1.02 3.00
C LEU A 65 10.50 0.61 3.31
N ARG A 66 11.41 1.58 3.42
CA ARG A 66 12.82 1.29 3.75
C ARG A 66 12.92 0.50 5.05
N LYS A 67 12.17 0.92 6.07
CA LYS A 67 12.18 0.24 7.37
C LYS A 67 11.52 -1.13 7.31
N LEU A 68 10.42 -1.25 6.55
CA LEU A 68 9.73 -2.53 6.39
C LEU A 68 10.59 -3.55 5.65
N ARG A 69 11.36 -3.12 4.66
CA ARG A 69 12.20 -4.04 3.87
C ARG A 69 13.31 -4.70 4.69
N LYS A 70 13.63 -4.16 5.86
CA LYS A 70 14.57 -4.81 6.78
C LYS A 70 13.96 -6.01 7.48
N LYS A 71 12.63 -6.10 7.49
CA LYS A 71 11.89 -7.13 8.24
C LYS A 71 11.08 -8.06 7.36
N THR A 72 10.68 -7.62 6.18
CA THR A 72 9.75 -8.37 5.35
C THR A 72 9.93 -8.03 3.87
N SER A 73 9.57 -8.98 3.02
CA SER A 73 9.56 -8.79 1.56
C SER A 73 8.13 -8.73 1.02
N MET A 74 7.14 -8.42 1.87
CA MET A 74 5.75 -8.36 1.42
C MET A 74 5.59 -7.41 0.22
N PRO A 75 4.66 -7.72 -0.70
CA PRO A 75 4.39 -6.81 -1.81
C PRO A 75 3.90 -5.46 -1.31
N VAL A 76 4.39 -4.39 -1.93
CA VAL A 76 3.98 -3.02 -1.60
C VAL A 76 3.59 -2.29 -2.87
N ILE A 77 2.42 -1.67 -2.86
CA ILE A 77 1.96 -0.78 -3.91
C ILE A 77 1.93 0.64 -3.34
N PHE A 78 2.63 1.56 -3.98
CA PHE A 78 2.58 2.96 -3.57
C PHE A 78 1.40 3.67 -4.23
N LEU A 79 0.73 4.52 -3.44
CA LEU A 79 -0.20 5.51 -3.97
C LEU A 79 0.59 6.79 -4.16
N THR A 80 0.54 7.37 -5.33
CA THR A 80 1.35 8.53 -5.67
C THR A 80 0.52 9.59 -6.36
N SER A 81 0.86 10.86 -6.17
CA SER A 81 0.21 11.94 -6.90
C SER A 81 0.95 12.17 -8.23
N LYS A 82 0.31 12.97 -9.08
CA LYS A 82 0.76 13.22 -10.44
C LYS A 82 2.19 13.79 -10.53
N ASP A 83 2.60 14.51 -9.51
CA ASP A 83 3.85 15.26 -9.53
C ASP A 83 5.03 14.50 -8.93
N GLU A 84 4.87 13.22 -8.66
CA GLU A 84 5.83 12.45 -7.88
C GLU A 84 6.62 11.42 -8.70
N VAL A 85 7.01 11.80 -9.93
CA VAL A 85 7.82 10.91 -10.78
C VAL A 85 9.14 10.54 -10.11
N THR A 86 9.77 11.51 -9.42
CA THR A 86 11.02 11.26 -8.70
C THR A 86 10.80 10.26 -7.56
N ASP A 87 9.68 10.41 -6.84
CA ASP A 87 9.35 9.47 -5.76
C ASP A 87 9.09 8.08 -6.29
N GLU A 88 8.50 7.98 -7.49
CA GLU A 88 8.27 6.70 -8.14
C GLU A 88 9.59 5.98 -8.43
N VAL A 89 10.58 6.68 -8.96
CA VAL A 89 11.90 6.12 -9.21
C VAL A 89 12.56 5.66 -7.91
N SER A 90 12.50 6.52 -6.88
CA SER A 90 13.06 6.18 -5.56
C SER A 90 12.38 4.95 -4.96
N GLY A 91 11.06 4.86 -5.10
CA GLY A 91 10.29 3.72 -4.58
C GLY A 91 10.67 2.42 -5.26
N LEU A 92 10.90 2.43 -6.56
CA LEU A 92 11.34 1.24 -7.29
C LEU A 92 12.71 0.78 -6.77
N LYS A 93 13.62 1.72 -6.51
CA LYS A 93 14.93 1.39 -5.96
C LYS A 93 14.83 0.80 -4.55
N LEU A 94 13.81 1.22 -3.79
CA LEU A 94 13.58 0.70 -2.44
C LEU A 94 12.85 -0.65 -2.45
N GLY A 95 12.35 -1.07 -3.60
CA GLY A 95 11.71 -2.36 -3.74
C GLY A 95 10.19 -2.35 -3.69
N ALA A 96 9.56 -1.25 -4.11
CA ALA A 96 8.11 -1.24 -4.31
C ALA A 96 7.77 -2.09 -5.53
N ASP A 97 6.65 -2.76 -5.48
CA ASP A 97 6.23 -3.69 -6.53
C ASP A 97 5.36 -3.02 -7.60
N ASP A 98 4.68 -1.93 -7.26
CA ASP A 98 3.83 -1.23 -8.21
C ASP A 98 3.52 0.17 -7.70
N PHE A 99 2.95 0.99 -8.58
CA PHE A 99 2.52 2.36 -8.28
C PHE A 99 1.14 2.59 -8.87
N VAL A 100 0.27 3.27 -8.12
CA VAL A 100 -1.05 3.65 -8.60
C VAL A 100 -1.26 5.13 -8.31
N GLY A 101 -1.68 5.89 -9.32
CA GLY A 101 -1.91 7.32 -9.17
C GLY A 101 -3.15 7.63 -8.36
N LYS A 102 -3.05 8.59 -7.44
CA LYS A 102 -4.17 9.04 -6.61
C LYS A 102 -5.03 10.10 -7.31
N THR A 103 -4.47 10.80 -8.28
CA THR A 103 -5.14 11.91 -8.95
C THR A 103 -5.41 11.59 -10.41
N GLY A 104 -6.18 12.45 -11.08
CA GLY A 104 -6.43 12.29 -12.50
C GLY A 104 -7.31 11.09 -12.82
N GLY A 105 -8.34 10.86 -12.00
CA GLY A 105 -9.26 9.75 -12.23
C GLY A 105 -8.89 8.49 -11.47
N PHE A 106 -8.47 8.64 -10.22
CA PHE A 106 -8.20 7.49 -9.35
C PHE A 106 -9.41 6.55 -9.33
N SER A 107 -9.15 5.27 -9.51
CA SER A 107 -10.19 4.25 -9.52
C SER A 107 -9.87 3.16 -8.51
N THR A 108 -10.78 2.94 -7.56
CA THR A 108 -10.63 1.84 -6.61
C THR A 108 -10.63 0.51 -7.34
N LYS A 109 -11.35 0.41 -8.45
CA LYS A 109 -11.40 -0.81 -9.25
C LYS A 109 -10.02 -1.13 -9.83
N VAL A 110 -9.31 -0.12 -10.34
CA VAL A 110 -7.95 -0.32 -10.87
C VAL A 110 -7.01 -0.77 -9.76
N LEU A 111 -7.11 -0.12 -8.59
CA LEU A 111 -6.27 -0.51 -7.44
C LEU A 111 -6.54 -1.96 -7.04
N VAL A 112 -7.80 -2.36 -6.96
CA VAL A 112 -8.17 -3.74 -6.60
C VAL A 112 -7.53 -4.73 -7.59
N GLU A 113 -7.59 -4.43 -8.89
CA GLU A 113 -7.00 -5.33 -9.90
C GLU A 113 -5.48 -5.40 -9.79
N ARG A 114 -4.82 -4.27 -9.49
CA ARG A 114 -3.37 -4.25 -9.28
C ARG A 114 -2.98 -5.08 -8.05
N ILE A 115 -3.77 -4.98 -6.99
CA ILE A 115 -3.56 -5.79 -5.79
C ILE A 115 -3.63 -7.28 -6.14
N LYS A 116 -4.65 -7.67 -6.88
CA LYS A 116 -4.81 -9.08 -7.29
C LYS A 116 -3.63 -9.58 -8.12
N VAL A 117 -3.10 -8.73 -9.01
CA VAL A 117 -1.94 -9.09 -9.81
C VAL A 117 -0.72 -9.38 -8.92
N GLN A 118 -0.45 -8.50 -7.96
CA GLN A 118 0.70 -8.68 -7.08
C GLN A 118 0.55 -9.90 -6.17
N LEU A 119 -0.65 -10.18 -5.71
CA LEU A 119 -0.90 -11.38 -4.90
C LEU A 119 -0.68 -12.64 -5.70
N ARG A 120 -1.08 -12.68 -6.97
CA ARG A 120 -0.84 -13.82 -7.84
C ARG A 120 0.65 -14.06 -8.06
N LYS A 121 1.43 -12.99 -8.23
CA LYS A 121 2.89 -13.10 -8.39
C LYS A 121 3.53 -13.69 -7.15
N LYS A 122 3.10 -13.23 -5.98
CA LYS A 122 3.61 -13.72 -4.71
C LYS A 122 3.37 -15.22 -4.56
N ASP A 123 2.17 -15.67 -4.91
CA ASP A 123 1.78 -17.07 -4.76
C ASP A 123 2.54 -18.01 -5.69
N LYS A 124 3.12 -17.50 -6.76
CA LYS A 124 3.90 -18.30 -7.70
C LYS A 124 5.35 -18.48 -7.27
N ASP A 125 5.80 -17.62 -6.38
CA ASP A 125 7.15 -17.69 -5.85
C ASP A 125 7.19 -18.56 -4.59
#